data_d37c7fe97531a917fde16b0417f827f5
#
_entry.id   d37c7fe97531a917fde16b0417f827f5
#
_cell.length_a   1.000
_cell.length_b   1.000
_cell.length_c   1.000
_cell.angle_alpha   90.00
_cell.angle_beta   90.00
_cell.angle_gamma   90.00
#
_symmetry.space_group_name_H-M   'P 1'
#
loop_
_entity.id
_entity.type
_entity.pdbx_description
1 polymer ?
#
loop_
_entity_poly.entity_id
_entity_poly.type
_entity_poly.pdbx_seq_one_letter_code
_entity_poly.pdbx_strand_id
1 'polypeptide(L)'
;MKIGDKLLKQLNKTYTPSVTIPLKFGRYDLIIKTDEYGNPILLFIGKANEEGIIKGERFSRVLIKDPDGKVIKDHWDNKGKV
;
A
#
# COMPACT_ATOMS: atom_id res chain seq x y z
N MET A 1 0.24 -11.71 8.31
CA MET A 1 -0.52 -11.65 7.05
C MET A 1 0.44 -11.49 5.88
N LYS A 2 0.16 -12.15 4.79
CA LYS A 2 0.94 -12.00 3.57
C LYS A 2 0.10 -11.27 2.52
N ILE A 3 0.77 -10.49 1.68
CA ILE A 3 0.11 -9.86 0.55
C ILE A 3 -0.06 -10.91 -0.55
N GLY A 4 -1.32 -11.30 -0.80
CA GLY A 4 -1.63 -12.25 -1.88
C GLY A 4 -1.70 -11.57 -3.24
N ASP A 5 -1.86 -12.38 -4.29
CA ASP A 5 -1.84 -11.88 -5.67
C ASP A 5 -2.93 -10.86 -5.96
N LYS A 6 -4.13 -11.06 -5.43
CA LYS A 6 -5.24 -10.12 -5.66
C LYS A 6 -4.99 -8.77 -5.03
N LEU A 7 -4.46 -8.75 -3.81
CA LEU A 7 -4.10 -7.50 -3.14
C LEU A 7 -2.93 -6.83 -3.87
N LEU A 8 -1.95 -7.61 -4.29
CA LEU A 8 -0.80 -7.09 -5.02
C LEU A 8 -1.21 -6.39 -6.32
N LYS A 9 -2.23 -6.91 -7.02
CA LYS A 9 -2.77 -6.24 -8.21
C LYS A 9 -3.29 -4.84 -7.90
N GLN A 10 -3.94 -4.66 -6.75
CA GLN A 10 -4.39 -3.33 -6.33
C GLN A 10 -3.20 -2.42 -6.03
N LEU A 11 -2.16 -2.97 -5.40
CA LEU A 11 -0.99 -2.19 -5.02
C LEU A 11 -0.07 -1.86 -6.20
N ASN A 12 -0.21 -2.58 -7.30
CA ASN A 12 0.57 -2.32 -8.52
C ASN A 12 -0.08 -1.30 -9.45
N LYS A 13 -1.29 -0.85 -9.13
CA LYS A 13 -1.93 0.22 -9.88
C LYS A 13 -1.31 1.55 -9.51
N THR A 14 -1.42 2.50 -10.43
CA THR A 14 -1.00 3.88 -10.19
C THR A 14 -2.23 4.71 -9.85
N TYR A 15 -2.09 5.54 -8.83
CA TYR A 15 -3.17 6.37 -8.30
C TYR A 15 -2.77 7.83 -8.37
N THR A 16 -3.57 8.70 -7.75
CA THR A 16 -3.21 10.11 -7.61
C THR A 16 -1.92 10.25 -6.80
N PRO A 17 -0.95 11.06 -7.26
CA PRO A 17 0.29 11.25 -6.52
C PRO A 17 0.12 11.93 -5.17
N SER A 18 0.96 11.54 -4.23
CA SER A 18 1.13 12.21 -2.92
C SER A 18 -0.16 12.37 -2.13
N VAL A 19 -1.00 11.31 -2.12
CA VAL A 19 -2.27 11.33 -1.41
C VAL A 19 -2.43 10.07 -0.54
N THR A 20 -3.42 10.15 0.36
CA THR A 20 -3.87 9.03 1.17
C THR A 20 -5.22 8.59 0.63
N ILE A 21 -5.35 7.30 0.30
CA ILE A 21 -6.55 6.77 -0.37
C ILE A 21 -7.14 5.63 0.45
N PRO A 22 -8.40 5.76 0.91
CA PRO A 22 -9.11 4.64 1.52
C PRO A 22 -9.67 3.73 0.43
N LEU A 23 -9.52 2.43 0.62
CA LEU A 23 -10.02 1.41 -0.30
C LEU A 23 -10.64 0.27 0.49
N LYS A 24 -11.34 -0.61 -0.22
CA LYS A 24 -11.83 -1.86 0.36
C LYS A 24 -11.26 -3.05 -0.40
N PHE A 25 -10.95 -4.10 0.34
CA PHE A 25 -10.48 -5.34 -0.24
C PHE A 25 -11.17 -6.51 0.47
N GLY A 26 -12.19 -7.07 -0.18
CA GLY A 26 -13.05 -8.05 0.46
C GLY A 26 -13.70 -7.45 1.71
N ARG A 27 -13.48 -8.08 2.85
CA ARG A 27 -14.00 -7.61 4.16
C ARG A 27 -13.04 -6.67 4.90
N TYR A 28 -11.89 -6.38 4.32
CA TYR A 28 -10.89 -5.52 4.95
C TYR A 28 -11.00 -4.09 4.44
N ASP A 29 -10.68 -3.17 5.32
CA ASP A 29 -10.46 -1.78 4.96
C ASP A 29 -8.97 -1.57 4.72
N LEU A 30 -8.66 -0.81 3.68
CA LEU A 30 -7.29 -0.45 3.33
C LEU A 30 -7.13 1.05 3.36
N ILE A 31 -5.95 1.49 3.75
CA ILE A 31 -5.51 2.86 3.49
C ILE A 31 -4.14 2.74 2.83
N ILE A 32 -4.00 3.34 1.67
CA ILE A 32 -2.71 3.41 0.99
C ILE A 32 -2.25 4.86 0.93
N LYS A 33 -0.93 5.04 0.97
CA LYS A 33 -0.30 6.32 0.71
C LYS A 33 0.56 6.19 -0.51
N THR A 34 0.50 7.18 -1.40
CA THR A 34 1.22 7.16 -2.66
C THR A 34 2.43 8.09 -2.63
N ASP A 35 3.40 7.76 -3.48
CA ASP A 35 4.56 8.62 -3.71
C ASP A 35 4.23 9.72 -4.72
N GLU A 36 5.25 10.49 -5.11
CA GLU A 36 5.10 11.59 -6.07
C GLU A 36 4.72 11.12 -7.48
N TYR A 37 4.81 9.84 -7.77
CA TYR A 37 4.43 9.25 -9.05
C TYR A 37 3.09 8.51 -8.99
N GLY A 38 2.45 8.47 -7.83
CA GLY A 38 1.18 7.78 -7.66
C GLY A 38 1.31 6.30 -7.34
N ASN A 39 2.51 5.83 -7.05
CA ASN A 39 2.71 4.43 -6.66
C ASN A 39 2.44 4.24 -5.17
N PRO A 40 1.59 3.27 -4.78
CA PRO A 40 1.41 2.97 -3.36
C PRO A 40 2.74 2.57 -2.72
N ILE A 41 3.09 3.20 -1.60
CA ILE A 41 4.31 2.92 -0.85
C ILE A 41 4.06 2.56 0.60
N LEU A 42 2.89 2.87 1.13
CA LEU A 42 2.45 2.45 2.46
C LEU A 42 1.07 1.84 2.36
N LEU A 43 0.85 0.81 3.15
CA LEU A 43 -0.43 0.10 3.23
C LEU A 43 -0.77 -0.16 4.69
N PHE A 44 -2.00 0.21 5.07
CA PHE A 44 -2.60 -0.20 6.33
C PHE A 44 -3.79 -1.09 5.98
N ILE A 45 -3.88 -2.26 6.60
CA ILE A 45 -4.94 -3.23 6.32
C ILE A 45 -5.53 -3.75 7.62
N GLY A 46 -6.86 -3.75 7.72
CA GLY A 46 -7.58 -4.23 8.87
C GLY A 46 -9.01 -3.74 8.85
N LYS A 47 -9.52 -3.37 10.03
CA LYS A 47 -10.86 -2.80 10.16
C LYS A 47 -10.73 -1.35 10.60
N ALA A 48 -11.36 -0.46 9.86
CA ALA A 48 -11.43 0.94 10.25
C ALA A 48 -12.39 1.11 11.42
N ASN A 49 -12.00 1.94 12.39
CA ASN A 49 -12.89 2.32 13.49
C ASN A 49 -13.79 3.47 13.04
N GLU A 50 -14.59 4.02 13.97
CA GLU A 50 -15.52 5.10 13.66
C GLU A 50 -14.83 6.37 13.19
N GLU A 51 -13.57 6.55 13.54
CA GLU A 51 -12.78 7.71 13.12
C GLU A 51 -12.06 7.48 11.79
N GLY A 52 -12.23 6.31 11.18
CA GLY A 52 -11.57 5.95 9.93
C GLY A 52 -10.13 5.48 10.10
N ILE A 53 -9.69 5.24 11.33
CA ILE A 53 -8.35 4.75 11.62
C ILE A 53 -8.34 3.23 11.57
N ILE A 54 -7.40 2.67 10.81
CA ILE A 54 -7.23 1.23 10.70
C ILE A 54 -6.24 0.75 11.75
N LYS A 55 -6.72 -0.13 12.62
CA LYS A 55 -5.86 -0.87 13.54
C LYS A 55 -5.70 -2.28 13.00
N GLY A 56 -4.53 -2.58 12.49
CA GLY A 56 -4.24 -3.84 11.86
C GLY A 56 -2.76 -3.91 11.53
N GLU A 57 -2.43 -4.39 10.35
CA GLU A 57 -1.06 -4.51 9.92
C GLU A 57 -0.65 -3.36 9.02
N ARG A 58 0.63 -3.03 9.09
CA ARG A 58 1.23 -2.01 8.26
C ARG A 58 2.30 -2.63 7.38
N PHE A 59 2.31 -2.25 6.11
CA PHE A 59 3.33 -2.65 5.16
C PHE A 59 3.97 -1.42 4.55
N SER A 60 5.25 -1.51 4.25
CA SER A 60 5.95 -0.48 3.49
C SER A 60 6.58 -1.10 2.25
N ARG A 61 6.65 -0.34 1.18
CA ARG A 61 7.20 -0.77 -0.10
C ARG A 61 8.55 -0.11 -0.33
N VAL A 62 9.51 -0.90 -0.77
CA VAL A 62 10.77 -0.40 -1.32
C VAL A 62 10.65 -0.50 -2.84
N LEU A 63 10.66 0.65 -3.49
CA LEU A 63 10.54 0.75 -4.95
C LEU A 63 11.70 1.58 -5.45
N ILE A 64 12.65 0.93 -6.11
CA ILE A 64 13.85 1.59 -6.62
C ILE A 64 13.88 1.46 -8.13
N LYS A 65 14.12 2.59 -8.80
CA LYS A 65 14.27 2.66 -10.25
C LYS A 65 15.70 3.04 -10.61
N ASP A 66 16.17 2.55 -11.74
CA ASP A 66 17.46 2.97 -12.29
C ASP A 66 17.31 4.34 -13.00
N PRO A 67 18.43 4.94 -13.48
CA PRO A 67 18.36 6.23 -14.20
C PRO A 67 17.47 6.22 -15.43
N ASP A 68 17.24 5.06 -16.04
CA ASP A 68 16.38 4.92 -17.22
C ASP A 68 14.90 4.73 -16.86
N GLY A 69 14.58 4.73 -15.56
CA GLY A 69 13.21 4.54 -15.10
C GLY A 69 12.78 3.09 -14.92
N LYS A 70 13.68 2.14 -15.13
CA LYS A 70 13.39 0.72 -14.96
C LYS A 70 13.39 0.35 -13.50
N VAL A 71 12.36 -0.39 -13.05
CA VAL A 71 12.27 -0.88 -11.68
C VAL A 71 13.31 -1.97 -11.46
N ILE A 72 14.23 -1.75 -10.53
CA ILE A 72 15.28 -2.70 -10.19
C ILE A 72 15.06 -3.34 -8.82
N LYS A 73 14.20 -2.75 -7.99
CA LYS A 73 13.81 -3.35 -6.71
C LYS A 73 12.38 -2.94 -6.41
N ASP A 74 11.56 -3.90 -6.05
CA ASP A 74 10.17 -3.68 -5.68
C ASP A 74 9.73 -4.78 -4.74
N HIS A 75 9.62 -4.46 -3.45
CA HIS A 75 9.04 -5.42 -2.51
C HIS A 75 8.34 -4.73 -1.35
N TRP A 76 7.42 -5.47 -0.73
CA TRP A 76 6.64 -5.03 0.41
C TRP A 76 7.12 -5.73 1.68
N ASP A 77 7.37 -4.95 2.73
CA ASP A 77 7.75 -5.46 4.04
C ASP A 77 6.61 -5.29 5.03
N ASN A 78 6.32 -6.34 5.78
CA ASN A 78 5.40 -6.25 6.90
C ASN A 78 6.13 -5.56 8.06
N LYS A 79 5.59 -4.44 8.53
CA LYS A 79 6.15 -3.66 9.64
C LYS A 79 5.43 -3.93 10.95
N GLY A 80 4.61 -4.97 11.00
CA GLY A 80 3.89 -5.35 12.20
C GLY A 80 2.57 -4.62 12.37
N LYS A 81 2.02 -4.76 13.56
CA LYS A 81 0.73 -4.13 13.89
C LYS A 81 0.90 -2.66 14.26
N VAL A 82 -0.12 -1.93 13.96
CA VAL A 82 -0.20 -0.51 14.30
C VAL A 82 -0.81 -0.34 15.67
#